data_d7745aae335f1ecd8beb833e13ca898d
#
_entry.id   d7745aae335f1ecd8beb833e13ca898d
#
_cell.length_a   1.000
_cell.length_b   1.000
_cell.length_c   1.000
_cell.angle_alpha   90.00
_cell.angle_beta   90.00
_cell.angle_gamma   90.00
#
_symmetry.space_group_name_H-M   'P 1'
#
loop_
_entity.id
_entity.type
_entity.pdbx_description
1 polymer ?
#
loop_
_entity_poly.entity_id
_entity_poly.type
_entity_poly.pdbx_seq_one_letter_code
_entity_poly.pdbx_strand_id
1 'polypeptide(L)'
;MSAMIGPYEQSDAAKAAYDARWERILACVRLEQPDRMPTAMQTFFWPATRAGISYKELMYDYEKNKDVCFDIVREFEPDGVYTLVLGTAIGRLLEKLDFKQLQWPGHGLRDDQPYQYLDREYMSADEYDEFLFDPTGFYLQKYLPRVAGVFAGFDKLPVFPGLHYFRLCFAVRAFAQPEVRASFERIVAAGEEANVAMGHHLDWTNRIAAAGFPLINSAASIAPYDFIADYFRGATGTMKDLYRHKDKLKQVLDKAAIFIARMTIANARAANHPIVFIPIHWAPDRFMSPKQFEAFWWPSFRAMMMLLIEADLIPMPLWESDCTKRLPVIRDVPPGKCIYWFERTDMVAAFEALGDRVALRGNVSPSLLATGQPAEVDAAVKHLVDNVWRKGGKLILDGAFGIPDETPTANVRAMYDAARKYAG
;
A
#
# COMPACT_ATOMS: atom_id res chain seq x y z
N MET A 1 -12.63 33.58 -1.28
CA MET A 1 -13.65 33.01 -0.36
C MET A 1 -13.11 31.66 0.10
N SER A 2 -13.09 31.42 1.40
CA SER A 2 -12.70 30.11 1.94
C SER A 2 -13.64 29.02 1.41
N ALA A 3 -13.06 27.87 1.02
CA ALA A 3 -13.82 26.70 0.60
C ALA A 3 -14.04 25.77 1.80
N MET A 4 -15.10 24.97 1.77
CA MET A 4 -15.32 23.89 2.75
C MET A 4 -14.83 22.55 2.22
N ILE A 5 -14.05 21.85 3.03
CA ILE A 5 -13.62 20.47 2.77
C ILE A 5 -14.16 19.59 3.91
N GLY A 6 -15.25 18.89 3.66
CA GLY A 6 -16.02 18.26 4.73
C GLY A 6 -16.46 19.32 5.77
N PRO A 7 -16.21 19.09 7.08
CA PRO A 7 -16.56 20.04 8.13
C PRO A 7 -15.51 21.17 8.32
N TYR A 8 -14.40 21.15 7.57
CA TYR A 8 -13.27 22.05 7.77
C TYR A 8 -13.26 23.20 6.78
N GLU A 9 -12.95 24.40 7.25
CA GLU A 9 -12.74 25.59 6.41
C GLU A 9 -11.31 25.58 5.85
N GLN A 10 -11.17 25.70 4.53
CA GLN A 10 -9.89 25.87 3.86
C GLN A 10 -9.67 27.33 3.50
N SER A 11 -8.67 27.97 4.07
CA SER A 11 -8.30 29.34 3.68
C SER A 11 -7.68 29.39 2.28
N ASP A 12 -7.71 30.57 1.64
CA ASP A 12 -7.07 30.78 0.33
C ASP A 12 -5.56 30.43 0.38
N ALA A 13 -4.88 30.71 1.50
CA ALA A 13 -3.48 30.37 1.70
C ALA A 13 -3.28 28.84 1.80
N ALA A 14 -4.13 28.12 2.51
CA ALA A 14 -4.06 26.66 2.61
C ALA A 14 -4.36 26.00 1.26
N LYS A 15 -5.32 26.54 0.50
CA LYS A 15 -5.59 26.07 -0.86
C LYS A 15 -4.39 26.25 -1.78
N ALA A 16 -3.78 27.43 -1.78
CA ALA A 16 -2.57 27.70 -2.59
C ALA A 16 -1.42 26.77 -2.19
N ALA A 17 -1.26 26.51 -0.88
CA ALA A 17 -0.25 25.57 -0.39
C ALA A 17 -0.53 24.12 -0.83
N TYR A 18 -1.79 23.69 -0.80
CA TYR A 18 -2.22 22.39 -1.31
C TYR A 18 -1.91 22.22 -2.80
N ASP A 19 -2.33 23.19 -3.61
CA ASP A 19 -2.13 23.17 -5.06
C ASP A 19 -0.65 23.16 -5.42
N ALA A 20 0.18 23.97 -4.75
CA ALA A 20 1.62 24.00 -4.96
C ALA A 20 2.32 22.68 -4.58
N ARG A 21 1.94 22.06 -3.45
CA ARG A 21 2.47 20.75 -3.03
C ARG A 21 2.11 19.67 -4.03
N TRP A 22 0.86 19.64 -4.43
CA TRP A 22 0.37 18.65 -5.39
C TRP A 22 1.04 18.80 -6.75
N GLU A 23 1.17 20.03 -7.24
CA GLU A 23 1.84 20.30 -8.51
C GLU A 23 3.32 19.88 -8.51
N ARG A 24 4.07 20.04 -7.41
CA ARG A 24 5.44 19.54 -7.29
C ARG A 24 5.54 18.03 -7.50
N ILE A 25 4.61 17.27 -6.91
CA ILE A 25 4.57 15.81 -7.08
C ILE A 25 4.26 15.47 -8.54
N LEU A 26 3.24 16.10 -9.14
CA LEU A 26 2.85 15.84 -10.52
C LEU A 26 3.92 16.28 -11.52
N ALA A 27 4.64 17.38 -11.29
CA ALA A 27 5.76 17.80 -12.11
C ALA A 27 6.86 16.73 -12.13
N CYS A 28 7.22 16.15 -10.97
CA CYS A 28 8.15 15.02 -10.92
C CYS A 28 7.64 13.85 -11.76
N VAL A 29 6.35 13.49 -11.65
CA VAL A 29 5.76 12.40 -12.47
C VAL A 29 5.91 12.69 -13.96
N ARG A 30 5.61 13.91 -14.41
CA ARG A 30 5.75 14.32 -15.82
C ARG A 30 7.20 14.51 -16.27
N LEU A 31 8.17 14.20 -15.41
CA LEU A 31 9.62 14.41 -15.63
C LEU A 31 10.02 15.88 -15.81
N GLU A 32 9.21 16.78 -15.26
CA GLU A 32 9.48 18.22 -15.19
C GLU A 32 10.18 18.58 -13.89
N GLN A 33 10.94 19.69 -13.88
CA GLN A 33 11.63 20.17 -12.69
C GLN A 33 10.69 21.11 -11.92
N PRO A 34 10.21 20.75 -10.71
CA PRO A 34 9.44 21.69 -9.90
C PRO A 34 10.34 22.77 -9.26
N ASP A 35 9.71 23.77 -8.63
CA ASP A 35 10.37 24.88 -7.94
C ASP A 35 11.37 24.41 -6.85
N ARG A 36 11.09 23.30 -6.18
CA ARG A 36 11.97 22.65 -5.23
C ARG A 36 11.71 21.12 -5.19
N MET A 37 12.63 20.38 -4.60
CA MET A 37 12.46 18.94 -4.40
C MET A 37 11.28 18.67 -3.46
N PRO A 38 10.24 17.95 -3.90
CA PRO A 38 9.14 17.58 -3.01
C PRO A 38 9.57 16.54 -1.99
N THR A 39 8.89 16.58 -0.83
CA THR A 39 9.03 15.59 0.24
C THR A 39 7.74 14.82 0.43
N ALA A 40 7.85 13.55 0.79
CA ALA A 40 6.70 12.74 1.16
C ALA A 40 6.83 12.22 2.60
N MET A 41 5.72 11.83 3.19
CA MET A 41 5.68 11.23 4.51
C MET A 41 4.84 9.96 4.48
N GLN A 42 5.50 8.84 4.77
CA GLN A 42 4.85 7.59 5.14
C GLN A 42 5.36 7.14 6.50
N THR A 43 4.48 6.62 7.32
CA THR A 43 4.80 5.99 8.61
C THR A 43 3.67 5.04 8.99
N PHE A 44 3.93 4.14 9.94
CA PHE A 44 2.89 3.29 10.51
C PHE A 44 2.69 3.62 11.99
N PHE A 45 3.50 3.08 12.91
CA PHE A 45 3.35 3.29 14.35
C PHE A 45 4.22 4.40 14.91
N TRP A 46 5.08 5.02 14.11
CA TRP A 46 5.89 6.15 14.54
C TRP A 46 5.09 7.30 15.20
N PRO A 47 3.85 7.65 14.74
CA PRO A 47 3.03 8.63 15.44
C PRO A 47 2.77 8.29 16.90
N ALA A 48 2.57 7.00 17.22
CA ALA A 48 2.39 6.52 18.58
C ALA A 48 3.67 6.65 19.39
N THR A 49 4.81 6.20 18.85
CA THR A 49 6.13 6.34 19.49
C THR A 49 6.43 7.80 19.84
N ARG A 50 6.21 8.71 18.89
CA ARG A 50 6.42 10.14 19.07
C ARG A 50 5.47 10.74 20.12
N ALA A 51 4.22 10.31 20.17
CA ALA A 51 3.22 10.80 21.11
C ALA A 51 3.32 10.14 22.50
N GLY A 52 4.15 9.11 22.67
CA GLY A 52 4.28 8.35 23.92
C GLY A 52 3.04 7.52 24.26
N ILE A 53 2.29 7.09 23.27
CA ILE A 53 1.15 6.18 23.42
C ILE A 53 1.50 4.77 22.92
N SER A 54 0.75 3.76 23.37
CA SER A 54 0.94 2.40 22.88
C SER A 54 0.45 2.22 21.42
N TYR A 55 0.98 1.23 20.73
CA TYR A 55 0.50 0.87 19.40
C TYR A 55 -0.93 0.34 19.44
N LYS A 56 -1.33 -0.30 20.53
CA LYS A 56 -2.72 -0.67 20.78
C LYS A 56 -3.65 0.54 20.83
N GLU A 57 -3.26 1.58 21.60
CA GLU A 57 -4.05 2.82 21.60
C GLU A 57 -4.19 3.41 20.19
N LEU A 58 -3.09 3.46 19.42
CA LEU A 58 -3.14 3.94 18.04
C LEU A 58 -4.10 3.12 17.17
N MET A 59 -4.18 1.79 17.38
CA MET A 59 -5.04 0.90 16.59
C MET A 59 -6.52 0.95 16.98
N TYR A 60 -6.84 1.29 18.24
CA TYR A 60 -8.19 1.14 18.79
C TYR A 60 -8.89 2.48 19.11
N ASP A 61 -8.14 3.54 19.34
CA ASP A 61 -8.66 4.88 19.63
C ASP A 61 -8.59 5.73 18.34
N TYR A 62 -9.68 5.76 17.60
CA TYR A 62 -9.76 6.45 16.32
C TYR A 62 -9.52 7.97 16.41
N GLU A 63 -10.02 8.62 17.48
CA GLU A 63 -9.82 10.06 17.67
C GLU A 63 -8.36 10.37 17.99
N LYS A 64 -7.76 9.62 18.90
CA LYS A 64 -6.34 9.77 19.24
C LYS A 64 -5.44 9.48 18.04
N ASN A 65 -5.74 8.42 17.24
CA ASN A 65 -5.02 8.12 16.02
C ASN A 65 -5.07 9.31 15.04
N LYS A 66 -6.26 9.84 14.79
CA LYS A 66 -6.47 10.99 13.91
C LYS A 66 -5.66 12.21 14.35
N ASP A 67 -5.67 12.53 15.65
CA ASP A 67 -4.97 13.70 16.18
C ASP A 67 -3.45 13.56 16.10
N VAL A 68 -2.86 12.44 16.53
CA VAL A 68 -1.40 12.26 16.47
C VAL A 68 -0.89 12.19 15.03
N CYS A 69 -1.68 11.61 14.11
CA CYS A 69 -1.35 11.61 12.69
C CYS A 69 -1.48 13.00 12.04
N PHE A 70 -2.39 13.83 12.52
CA PHE A 70 -2.50 15.22 12.05
C PHE A 70 -1.34 16.10 12.55
N ASP A 71 -0.95 15.92 13.80
CA ASP A 71 0.12 16.70 14.42
C ASP A 71 1.46 16.52 13.72
N ILE A 72 1.81 15.30 13.32
CA ILE A 72 3.06 15.07 12.59
C ILE A 72 3.04 15.69 11.18
N VAL A 73 1.91 15.66 10.50
CA VAL A 73 1.77 16.32 9.19
C VAL A 73 1.98 17.83 9.31
N ARG A 74 1.38 18.46 10.32
CA ARG A 74 1.54 19.89 10.59
C ARG A 74 2.96 20.28 11.01
N GLU A 75 3.65 19.40 11.75
CA GLU A 75 4.99 19.69 12.24
C GLU A 75 6.05 19.59 11.15
N PHE A 76 5.96 18.59 10.29
CA PHE A 76 7.00 18.33 9.28
C PHE A 76 6.69 18.90 7.90
N GLU A 77 5.43 19.25 7.64
CA GLU A 77 4.94 19.91 6.43
C GLU A 77 5.39 19.23 5.12
N PRO A 78 5.15 17.91 4.93
CA PRO A 78 5.49 17.21 3.69
C PRO A 78 4.66 17.74 2.50
N ASP A 79 5.17 17.56 1.28
CA ASP A 79 4.41 17.87 0.07
C ASP A 79 3.37 16.79 -0.26
N GLY A 80 3.61 15.55 0.17
CA GLY A 80 2.64 14.45 0.01
C GLY A 80 2.55 13.58 1.26
N VAL A 81 1.35 13.22 1.66
CA VAL A 81 1.10 12.41 2.85
C VAL A 81 0.50 11.07 2.46
N TYR A 82 1.04 9.98 3.00
CA TYR A 82 0.44 8.66 2.87
C TYR A 82 -0.84 8.56 3.73
N THR A 83 -1.72 7.61 3.45
CA THR A 83 -2.98 7.38 4.19
C THR A 83 -2.73 6.80 5.59
N LEU A 84 -2.17 7.60 6.51
CA LEU A 84 -1.64 7.17 7.81
C LEU A 84 -2.71 6.49 8.68
N VAL A 85 -3.88 7.12 8.83
CA VAL A 85 -4.98 6.62 9.67
C VAL A 85 -5.51 5.28 9.17
N LEU A 86 -5.69 5.12 7.85
CA LEU A 86 -6.24 3.90 7.28
C LEU A 86 -5.35 2.67 7.54
N GLY A 87 -4.03 2.85 7.61
CA GLY A 87 -3.07 1.77 7.84
C GLY A 87 -2.96 1.31 9.30
N THR A 88 -3.41 2.11 10.25
CA THR A 88 -3.22 1.86 11.68
C THR A 88 -4.50 1.76 12.49
N ALA A 89 -5.56 2.52 12.17
CA ALA A 89 -6.83 2.51 12.91
C ALA A 89 -7.73 1.31 12.56
N ILE A 90 -7.22 0.09 12.72
CA ILE A 90 -7.89 -1.15 12.25
C ILE A 90 -8.14 -2.20 13.34
N GLY A 91 -7.71 -1.97 14.59
CA GLY A 91 -7.77 -2.98 15.65
C GLY A 91 -9.18 -3.53 15.90
N ARG A 92 -10.17 -2.64 16.05
CA ARG A 92 -11.58 -3.03 16.27
C ARG A 92 -12.14 -3.83 15.08
N LEU A 93 -11.78 -3.45 13.85
CA LEU A 93 -12.22 -4.15 12.64
C LEU A 93 -11.62 -5.55 12.55
N LEU A 94 -10.33 -5.71 12.86
CA LEU A 94 -9.68 -7.02 12.90
C LEU A 94 -10.36 -7.98 13.89
N GLU A 95 -10.74 -7.47 15.09
CA GLU A 95 -11.51 -8.25 16.07
C GLU A 95 -12.89 -8.64 15.53
N LYS A 96 -13.64 -7.71 14.98
CA LYS A 96 -14.97 -7.97 14.42
C LYS A 96 -14.93 -9.00 13.30
N LEU A 97 -13.88 -8.98 12.47
CA LEU A 97 -13.68 -9.95 11.40
C LEU A 97 -13.24 -11.33 11.92
N ASP A 98 -12.77 -11.44 13.18
CA ASP A 98 -12.04 -12.63 13.65
C ASP A 98 -10.92 -12.97 12.64
N PHE A 99 -10.03 -11.98 12.40
CA PHE A 99 -9.06 -12.01 11.31
C PHE A 99 -7.88 -12.93 11.67
N LYS A 100 -7.48 -13.82 10.76
CA LYS A 100 -6.54 -14.91 11.04
C LYS A 100 -5.18 -14.77 10.34
N GLN A 101 -5.02 -13.78 9.46
CA GLN A 101 -3.75 -13.56 8.75
C GLN A 101 -2.80 -12.59 9.47
N LEU A 102 -3.25 -11.96 10.56
CA LEU A 102 -2.44 -11.06 11.36
C LEU A 102 -2.44 -11.49 12.83
N GLN A 103 -1.35 -11.18 13.51
CA GLN A 103 -1.31 -10.94 14.96
C GLN A 103 -1.16 -9.44 15.20
N TRP A 104 -1.74 -8.92 16.28
CA TRP A 104 -1.70 -7.50 16.60
C TRP A 104 -1.77 -7.26 18.12
N PRO A 105 -1.51 -6.03 18.61
CA PRO A 105 -1.60 -5.69 20.02
C PRO A 105 -2.89 -6.16 20.70
N GLY A 106 -2.74 -6.98 21.74
CA GLY A 106 -3.86 -7.64 22.42
C GLY A 106 -4.33 -8.96 21.81
N HIS A 107 -3.84 -9.32 20.63
CA HIS A 107 -4.14 -10.56 19.90
C HIS A 107 -2.85 -11.25 19.45
N GLY A 108 -2.13 -11.82 20.43
CA GLY A 108 -0.88 -12.54 20.21
C GLY A 108 0.38 -11.67 20.30
N LEU A 109 0.25 -10.34 20.37
CA LEU A 109 1.35 -9.39 20.53
C LEU A 109 1.14 -8.48 21.73
N ARG A 110 2.25 -7.90 22.25
CA ARG A 110 2.21 -6.88 23.30
C ARG A 110 1.68 -5.56 22.76
N ASP A 111 1.22 -4.69 23.65
CA ASP A 111 0.61 -3.40 23.32
C ASP A 111 1.58 -2.41 22.61
N ASP A 112 2.89 -2.67 22.70
CA ASP A 112 3.99 -1.88 22.11
C ASP A 112 4.60 -2.51 20.84
N GLN A 113 3.97 -3.53 20.25
CA GLN A 113 4.45 -4.20 19.05
C GLN A 113 3.54 -3.91 17.85
N PRO A 114 4.07 -3.63 16.65
CA PRO A 114 3.27 -3.47 15.45
C PRO A 114 2.64 -4.81 15.05
N TYR A 115 1.53 -4.77 14.30
CA TYR A 115 0.93 -6.00 13.80
C TYR A 115 1.90 -6.79 12.93
N GLN A 116 1.75 -8.12 12.94
CA GLN A 116 2.60 -9.07 12.22
C GLN A 116 1.75 -9.91 11.27
N TYR A 117 2.16 -9.98 10.02
CA TYR A 117 1.56 -10.88 9.03
C TYR A 117 1.99 -12.33 9.29
N LEU A 118 1.05 -13.25 9.12
CA LEU A 118 1.27 -14.69 9.26
C LEU A 118 1.38 -15.34 7.88
N ASP A 119 2.61 -15.59 7.44
CA ASP A 119 2.85 -16.32 6.19
C ASP A 119 2.38 -17.78 6.32
N ARG A 120 1.32 -18.13 5.61
CA ARG A 120 0.72 -19.47 5.58
C ARG A 120 0.23 -19.80 4.18
N GLU A 121 0.09 -21.10 3.93
CA GLU A 121 -0.57 -21.62 2.75
C GLU A 121 -2.09 -21.61 2.94
N TYR A 122 -2.79 -20.68 2.29
CA TYR A 122 -4.25 -20.55 2.31
C TYR A 122 -4.92 -21.17 1.06
N MET A 123 -4.14 -21.56 0.07
CA MET A 123 -4.51 -22.31 -1.11
C MET A 123 -3.46 -23.37 -1.38
N SER A 124 -3.85 -24.66 -1.49
CA SER A 124 -2.92 -25.72 -1.87
C SER A 124 -2.63 -25.71 -3.38
N ALA A 125 -1.56 -26.40 -3.83
CA ALA A 125 -1.24 -26.50 -5.25
C ALA A 125 -2.33 -27.23 -6.05
N ASP A 126 -3.05 -28.15 -5.44
CA ASP A 126 -4.14 -28.91 -6.06
C ASP A 126 -5.36 -28.04 -6.39
N GLU A 127 -5.47 -26.89 -5.72
CA GLU A 127 -6.62 -25.98 -5.88
C GLU A 127 -6.44 -24.96 -7.01
N TYR A 128 -5.30 -24.96 -7.73
CA TYR A 128 -5.08 -24.04 -8.85
C TYR A 128 -6.16 -24.15 -9.94
N ASP A 129 -6.59 -25.36 -10.29
CA ASP A 129 -7.61 -25.55 -11.33
C ASP A 129 -8.98 -25.01 -10.89
N GLU A 130 -9.33 -25.19 -9.64
CA GLU A 130 -10.58 -24.65 -9.09
C GLU A 130 -10.54 -23.11 -9.06
N PHE A 131 -9.45 -22.53 -8.58
CA PHE A 131 -9.26 -21.07 -8.60
C PHE A 131 -9.30 -20.52 -10.04
N LEU A 132 -8.67 -21.19 -11.00
CA LEU A 132 -8.69 -20.79 -12.42
C LEU A 132 -10.07 -20.90 -13.04
N PHE A 133 -10.84 -21.92 -12.67
CA PHE A 133 -12.19 -22.14 -13.17
C PHE A 133 -13.17 -21.09 -12.63
N ASP A 134 -13.20 -20.87 -11.31
CA ASP A 134 -14.08 -19.90 -10.63
C ASP A 134 -13.37 -19.19 -9.48
N PRO A 135 -12.60 -18.11 -9.78
CA PRO A 135 -11.89 -17.37 -8.74
C PRO A 135 -12.82 -16.71 -7.72
N THR A 136 -14.04 -16.34 -8.11
CA THR A 136 -15.00 -15.71 -7.20
C THR A 136 -15.59 -16.72 -6.23
N GLY A 137 -16.01 -17.89 -6.74
CA GLY A 137 -16.50 -18.98 -5.86
C GLY A 137 -15.41 -19.47 -4.93
N PHE A 138 -14.19 -19.66 -5.43
CA PHE A 138 -13.03 -20.03 -4.62
C PHE A 138 -12.78 -19.00 -3.50
N TYR A 139 -12.77 -17.71 -3.85
CA TYR A 139 -12.58 -16.64 -2.88
C TYR A 139 -13.63 -16.64 -1.78
N LEU A 140 -14.91 -16.71 -2.16
CA LEU A 140 -16.02 -16.65 -1.20
C LEU A 140 -16.12 -17.90 -0.32
N GLN A 141 -15.98 -19.09 -0.92
CA GLN A 141 -16.30 -20.34 -0.24
C GLN A 141 -15.11 -21.02 0.42
N LYS A 142 -13.89 -20.75 -0.06
CA LYS A 142 -12.67 -21.39 0.47
C LYS A 142 -11.73 -20.39 1.13
N TYR A 143 -11.38 -19.32 0.42
CA TYR A 143 -10.39 -18.38 0.92
C TYR A 143 -10.89 -17.58 2.12
N LEU A 144 -12.03 -16.90 2.01
CA LEU A 144 -12.54 -16.06 3.09
C LEU A 144 -12.78 -16.83 4.40
N PRO A 145 -13.37 -18.05 4.42
CA PRO A 145 -13.48 -18.85 5.65
C PRO A 145 -12.13 -19.21 6.31
N ARG A 146 -11.06 -19.31 5.50
CA ARG A 146 -9.71 -19.61 5.99
C ARG A 146 -9.06 -18.42 6.67
N VAL A 147 -9.38 -17.20 6.22
CA VAL A 147 -8.68 -15.96 6.64
C VAL A 147 -9.49 -15.09 7.61
N ALA A 148 -10.80 -15.26 7.70
CA ALA A 148 -11.64 -14.50 8.63
C ALA A 148 -12.83 -15.31 9.13
N GLY A 149 -12.97 -15.39 10.45
CA GLY A 149 -13.98 -16.25 11.09
C GLY A 149 -15.42 -15.81 10.85
N VAL A 150 -15.67 -14.54 10.49
CA VAL A 150 -17.02 -14.09 10.10
C VAL A 150 -17.56 -14.81 8.88
N PHE A 151 -16.69 -15.35 8.01
CA PHE A 151 -17.06 -16.06 6.80
C PHE A 151 -17.16 -17.58 6.96
N ALA A 152 -17.07 -18.13 8.19
CA ALA A 152 -16.98 -19.57 8.42
C ALA A 152 -18.14 -20.37 7.79
N GLY A 153 -19.34 -19.81 7.70
CA GLY A 153 -20.49 -20.48 7.07
C GLY A 153 -20.55 -20.39 5.55
N PHE A 154 -19.62 -19.68 4.90
CA PHE A 154 -19.65 -19.48 3.45
C PHE A 154 -19.25 -20.73 2.67
N ASP A 155 -18.53 -21.68 3.28
CA ASP A 155 -18.27 -23.00 2.72
C ASP A 155 -19.53 -23.81 2.43
N LYS A 156 -20.66 -23.47 3.07
CA LYS A 156 -21.98 -24.10 2.93
C LYS A 156 -22.87 -23.42 1.88
N LEU A 157 -22.45 -22.28 1.32
CA LEU A 157 -23.22 -21.60 0.29
C LEU A 157 -23.18 -22.40 -1.02
N PRO A 158 -24.31 -22.53 -1.74
CA PRO A 158 -24.32 -23.21 -3.05
C PRO A 158 -23.57 -22.37 -4.09
N VAL A 159 -22.60 -22.97 -4.77
CA VAL A 159 -21.89 -22.34 -5.90
C VAL A 159 -22.84 -22.13 -7.07
N PHE A 160 -23.71 -23.11 -7.30
CA PHE A 160 -24.68 -23.11 -8.37
C PHE A 160 -26.05 -23.48 -7.81
N PRO A 161 -26.91 -22.51 -7.52
CA PRO A 161 -28.17 -22.76 -6.81
C PRO A 161 -29.20 -23.52 -7.66
N GLY A 162 -28.87 -23.85 -8.89
CA GLY A 162 -29.76 -24.52 -9.84
C GLY A 162 -30.28 -23.55 -10.90
N LEU A 163 -30.31 -24.04 -12.12
CA LEU A 163 -30.68 -23.24 -13.29
C LEU A 163 -32.19 -23.14 -13.49
N HIS A 164 -32.96 -24.01 -12.84
CA HIS A 164 -34.40 -24.06 -12.99
C HIS A 164 -35.08 -23.25 -11.87
N TYR A 165 -36.07 -22.46 -12.19
CA TYR A 165 -36.74 -21.54 -11.26
C TYR A 165 -37.31 -22.24 -10.00
N PHE A 166 -37.86 -23.44 -10.08
CA PHE A 166 -38.29 -24.20 -8.90
C PHE A 166 -37.14 -24.60 -7.99
N ARG A 167 -35.94 -24.91 -8.53
CA ARG A 167 -34.77 -25.25 -7.74
C ARG A 167 -34.26 -24.04 -7.00
N LEU A 168 -34.28 -22.83 -7.61
CA LEU A 168 -33.92 -21.60 -6.95
C LEU A 168 -34.79 -21.33 -5.74
N CYS A 169 -36.11 -21.55 -5.84
CA CYS A 169 -37.05 -21.41 -4.70
C CYS A 169 -36.68 -22.27 -3.48
N PHE A 170 -36.08 -23.43 -3.72
CA PHE A 170 -35.64 -24.30 -2.61
C PHE A 170 -34.18 -24.10 -2.22
N ALA A 171 -33.33 -23.59 -3.13
CA ALA A 171 -31.90 -23.33 -2.84
C ALA A 171 -31.72 -22.27 -1.74
N VAL A 172 -32.65 -21.34 -1.58
CA VAL A 172 -32.63 -20.32 -0.51
C VAL A 172 -32.59 -20.95 0.91
N ARG A 173 -32.93 -22.25 1.07
CA ARG A 173 -32.77 -22.93 2.34
C ARG A 173 -31.34 -22.97 2.86
N ALA A 174 -30.36 -22.91 1.97
CA ALA A 174 -28.94 -22.83 2.35
C ALA A 174 -28.66 -21.60 3.24
N PHE A 175 -29.30 -20.47 2.96
CA PHE A 175 -29.15 -19.24 3.73
C PHE A 175 -29.82 -19.29 5.12
N ALA A 176 -30.73 -20.22 5.35
CA ALA A 176 -31.36 -20.43 6.64
C ALA A 176 -30.57 -21.38 7.56
N GLN A 177 -29.47 -21.98 7.09
CA GLN A 177 -28.59 -22.78 7.93
C GLN A 177 -28.00 -21.91 9.05
N PRO A 178 -27.93 -22.41 10.32
CA PRO A 178 -27.51 -21.60 11.46
C PRO A 178 -26.14 -20.95 11.28
N GLU A 179 -25.18 -21.67 10.72
CA GLU A 179 -23.81 -21.18 10.51
C GLU A 179 -23.72 -20.11 9.42
N VAL A 180 -24.50 -20.26 8.34
CA VAL A 180 -24.60 -19.27 7.27
C VAL A 180 -25.23 -17.98 7.80
N ARG A 181 -26.34 -18.11 8.52
CA ARG A 181 -27.03 -16.98 9.15
C ARG A 181 -26.10 -16.23 10.12
N ALA A 182 -25.42 -16.96 11.01
CA ALA A 182 -24.46 -16.36 11.93
C ALA A 182 -23.33 -15.63 11.22
N SER A 183 -22.84 -16.15 10.07
CA SER A 183 -21.87 -15.43 9.24
C SER A 183 -22.41 -14.12 8.72
N PHE A 184 -23.62 -14.08 8.17
CA PHE A 184 -24.21 -12.83 7.69
C PHE A 184 -24.40 -11.78 8.80
N GLU A 185 -24.87 -12.19 9.98
CA GLU A 185 -25.04 -11.30 11.14
C GLU A 185 -23.69 -10.69 11.57
N ARG A 186 -22.64 -11.49 11.64
CA ARG A 186 -21.27 -11.02 11.98
C ARG A 186 -20.66 -10.15 10.90
N ILE A 187 -20.87 -10.45 9.62
CA ILE A 187 -20.38 -9.64 8.49
C ILE A 187 -21.04 -8.25 8.51
N VAL A 188 -22.34 -8.15 8.78
CA VAL A 188 -23.02 -6.86 8.90
C VAL A 188 -22.39 -6.04 10.03
N ALA A 189 -22.20 -6.62 11.22
CA ALA A 189 -21.57 -5.93 12.34
C ALA A 189 -20.12 -5.52 12.05
N ALA A 190 -19.35 -6.31 11.30
CA ALA A 190 -18.00 -5.93 10.85
C ALA A 190 -18.06 -4.80 9.81
N GLY A 191 -19.05 -4.82 8.91
CA GLY A 191 -19.27 -3.76 7.92
C GLY A 191 -19.63 -2.42 8.55
N GLU A 192 -20.43 -2.42 9.63
CA GLU A 192 -20.73 -1.21 10.41
C GLU A 192 -19.45 -0.63 11.04
N GLU A 193 -18.60 -1.46 11.64
CA GLU A 193 -17.30 -1.02 12.17
C GLU A 193 -16.36 -0.49 11.06
N ALA A 194 -16.36 -1.14 9.88
CA ALA A 194 -15.59 -0.67 8.74
C ALA A 194 -16.05 0.74 8.28
N ASN A 195 -17.36 1.01 8.32
CA ASN A 195 -17.89 2.34 8.00
C ASN A 195 -17.44 3.38 9.04
N VAL A 196 -17.39 3.03 10.33
CA VAL A 196 -16.86 3.92 11.39
C VAL A 196 -15.39 4.22 11.12
N ALA A 197 -14.54 3.20 10.90
CA ALA A 197 -13.12 3.38 10.60
C ALA A 197 -12.88 4.22 9.34
N MET A 198 -13.66 3.98 8.28
CA MET A 198 -13.60 4.77 7.05
C MET A 198 -14.04 6.22 7.28
N GLY A 199 -15.05 6.44 8.11
CA GLY A 199 -15.48 7.79 8.49
C GLY A 199 -14.36 8.59 9.16
N HIS A 200 -13.61 7.98 10.07
CA HIS A 200 -12.44 8.61 10.71
C HIS A 200 -11.30 8.88 9.73
N HIS A 201 -11.05 7.95 8.79
CA HIS A 201 -10.07 8.18 7.73
C HIS A 201 -10.45 9.36 6.83
N LEU A 202 -11.70 9.44 6.40
CA LEU A 202 -12.18 10.53 5.55
C LEU A 202 -12.15 11.88 6.30
N ASP A 203 -12.52 11.89 7.58
CA ASP A 203 -12.45 13.09 8.41
C ASP A 203 -10.99 13.59 8.53
N TRP A 204 -10.04 12.69 8.83
CA TRP A 204 -8.63 13.03 8.85
C TRP A 204 -8.12 13.55 7.49
N THR A 205 -8.51 12.89 6.40
CA THR A 205 -8.14 13.31 5.04
C THR A 205 -8.64 14.72 4.74
N ASN A 206 -9.89 15.02 5.09
CA ASN A 206 -10.48 16.35 4.93
C ASN A 206 -9.71 17.38 5.79
N ARG A 207 -9.36 17.03 7.02
CA ARG A 207 -8.63 17.89 7.95
C ARG A 207 -7.25 18.28 7.41
N ILE A 208 -6.47 17.32 6.91
CA ILE A 208 -5.15 17.62 6.33
C ILE A 208 -5.28 18.41 5.02
N ALA A 209 -6.26 18.09 4.17
CA ALA A 209 -6.50 18.83 2.94
C ALA A 209 -6.90 20.29 3.23
N ALA A 210 -7.77 20.53 4.20
CA ALA A 210 -8.13 21.88 4.65
C ALA A 210 -6.94 22.66 5.21
N ALA A 211 -5.97 21.96 5.81
CA ALA A 211 -4.70 22.55 6.27
C ALA A 211 -3.64 22.71 5.16
N GLY A 212 -3.96 22.32 3.91
CA GLY A 212 -3.10 22.52 2.76
C GLY A 212 -2.15 21.35 2.44
N PHE A 213 -2.45 20.12 2.92
CA PHE A 213 -1.62 18.94 2.71
C PHE A 213 -2.35 17.90 1.85
N PRO A 214 -1.90 17.61 0.61
CA PRO A 214 -2.49 16.56 -0.23
C PRO A 214 -2.05 15.18 0.23
N LEU A 215 -2.91 14.17 0.02
CA LEU A 215 -2.48 12.78 0.01
C LEU A 215 -1.55 12.53 -1.19
N ILE A 216 -0.52 11.70 -1.01
CA ILE A 216 0.31 11.24 -2.12
C ILE A 216 -0.32 10.04 -2.85
N ASN A 217 -1.19 9.30 -2.18
CA ASN A 217 -1.98 8.21 -2.76
C ASN A 217 -3.26 8.01 -1.95
N SER A 218 -4.28 7.50 -2.58
CA SER A 218 -5.54 7.16 -1.90
C SER A 218 -6.06 5.76 -2.29
N ALA A 219 -5.47 5.16 -3.31
CA ALA A 219 -5.70 3.77 -3.67
C ALA A 219 -4.42 2.95 -3.46
N ALA A 220 -4.62 1.66 -3.16
CA ALA A 220 -3.55 0.67 -3.10
C ALA A 220 -3.87 -0.51 -4.03
N SER A 221 -2.82 -1.19 -4.47
CA SER A 221 -2.89 -2.40 -5.28
C SER A 221 -1.82 -3.39 -4.81
N ILE A 222 -1.70 -4.52 -5.49
CA ILE A 222 -0.66 -5.51 -5.22
C ILE A 222 -0.18 -6.12 -6.53
N ALA A 223 1.11 -6.47 -6.61
CA ALA A 223 1.63 -7.16 -7.78
C ALA A 223 1.00 -8.57 -7.90
N PRO A 224 0.70 -9.05 -9.12
CA PRO A 224 0.03 -10.35 -9.30
C PRO A 224 0.78 -11.53 -8.67
N TYR A 225 2.12 -11.55 -8.77
CA TYR A 225 2.93 -12.59 -8.12
C TYR A 225 2.85 -12.50 -6.60
N ASP A 226 2.97 -11.29 -6.06
CA ASP A 226 2.92 -11.01 -4.63
C ASP A 226 1.53 -11.35 -4.06
N PHE A 227 0.46 -11.08 -4.82
CA PHE A 227 -0.90 -11.48 -4.47
C PHE A 227 -1.02 -13.01 -4.26
N ILE A 228 -0.46 -13.80 -5.17
CA ILE A 228 -0.48 -15.26 -5.05
C ILE A 228 0.46 -15.73 -3.92
N ALA A 229 1.63 -15.11 -3.78
CA ALA A 229 2.62 -15.50 -2.78
C ALA A 229 2.16 -15.14 -1.36
N ASP A 230 1.68 -13.92 -1.14
CA ASP A 230 1.34 -13.45 0.20
C ASP A 230 0.00 -14.00 0.69
N TYR A 231 -1.01 -14.01 -0.18
CA TYR A 231 -2.38 -14.28 0.27
C TYR A 231 -2.88 -15.70 0.01
N PHE A 232 -2.27 -16.44 -0.91
CA PHE A 232 -2.77 -17.77 -1.27
C PHE A 232 -1.79 -18.89 -0.99
N ARG A 233 -0.62 -18.88 -1.63
CA ARG A 233 0.31 -20.00 -1.61
C ARG A 233 1.31 -19.97 -0.46
N GLY A 234 1.48 -18.82 0.18
CA GLY A 234 2.58 -18.57 1.09
C GLY A 234 3.95 -18.56 0.39
N ALA A 235 4.96 -18.05 1.05
CA ALA A 235 6.34 -17.96 0.54
C ALA A 235 6.87 -19.30 0.00
N THR A 236 6.79 -20.34 0.83
CA THR A 236 7.30 -21.67 0.49
C THR A 236 6.54 -22.33 -0.65
N GLY A 237 5.22 -22.17 -0.70
CA GLY A 237 4.37 -22.72 -1.75
C GLY A 237 4.71 -22.12 -3.10
N THR A 238 4.71 -20.80 -3.18
CA THR A 238 4.98 -20.07 -4.44
C THR A 238 6.39 -20.31 -4.96
N MET A 239 7.39 -20.37 -4.08
CA MET A 239 8.77 -20.71 -4.50
C MET A 239 8.87 -22.13 -5.08
N LYS A 240 8.13 -23.11 -4.53
CA LYS A 240 8.06 -24.47 -5.10
C LYS A 240 7.35 -24.46 -6.47
N ASP A 241 6.32 -23.63 -6.62
CA ASP A 241 5.51 -23.56 -7.85
C ASP A 241 6.29 -23.00 -9.04
N LEU A 242 7.34 -22.18 -8.81
CA LEU A 242 8.31 -21.78 -9.85
C LEU A 242 9.01 -22.95 -10.54
N TYR A 243 9.00 -24.14 -9.93
CA TYR A 243 9.63 -25.35 -10.48
C TYR A 243 8.62 -26.44 -10.80
N ARG A 244 7.60 -26.63 -9.96
CA ARG A 244 6.70 -27.78 -10.00
C ARG A 244 5.38 -27.51 -10.73
N HIS A 245 4.91 -26.24 -10.70
CA HIS A 245 3.59 -25.83 -11.22
C HIS A 245 3.66 -24.61 -12.13
N LYS A 246 4.73 -24.52 -12.94
CA LYS A 246 5.07 -23.34 -13.77
C LYS A 246 3.92 -22.83 -14.62
N ASP A 247 3.24 -23.73 -15.32
CA ASP A 247 2.19 -23.35 -16.25
C ASP A 247 0.93 -22.88 -15.53
N LYS A 248 0.59 -23.52 -14.40
CA LYS A 248 -0.53 -23.09 -13.55
C LYS A 248 -0.26 -21.73 -12.92
N LEU A 249 0.96 -21.55 -12.39
CA LEU A 249 1.38 -20.26 -11.83
C LEU A 249 1.25 -19.15 -12.87
N LYS A 250 1.75 -19.32 -14.10
CA LYS A 250 1.62 -18.31 -15.17
C LYS A 250 0.16 -18.00 -15.49
N GLN A 251 -0.69 -19.02 -15.68
CA GLN A 251 -2.11 -18.82 -15.95
C GLN A 251 -2.81 -18.01 -14.85
N VAL A 252 -2.48 -18.28 -13.58
CA VAL A 252 -3.04 -17.55 -12.45
C VAL A 252 -2.53 -16.12 -12.41
N LEU A 253 -1.23 -15.89 -12.66
CA LEU A 253 -0.64 -14.54 -12.71
C LEU A 253 -1.25 -13.69 -13.82
N ASP A 254 -1.45 -14.23 -15.02
CA ASP A 254 -2.08 -13.53 -16.14
C ASP A 254 -3.53 -13.15 -15.82
N LYS A 255 -4.28 -14.07 -15.20
CA LYS A 255 -5.65 -13.80 -14.76
C LYS A 255 -5.68 -12.77 -13.62
N ALA A 256 -4.77 -12.89 -12.65
CA ALA A 256 -4.66 -11.97 -11.52
C ALA A 256 -4.36 -10.54 -11.98
N ALA A 257 -3.48 -10.34 -12.96
CA ALA A 257 -3.15 -9.03 -13.49
C ALA A 257 -4.41 -8.27 -13.96
N ILE A 258 -5.34 -8.96 -14.62
CA ILE A 258 -6.56 -8.35 -15.16
C ILE A 258 -7.55 -7.98 -14.04
N PHE A 259 -7.86 -8.90 -13.11
CA PHE A 259 -8.86 -8.59 -12.08
C PHE A 259 -8.33 -7.64 -11.02
N ILE A 260 -7.03 -7.72 -10.66
CA ILE A 260 -6.41 -6.75 -9.75
C ILE A 260 -6.44 -5.35 -10.38
N ALA A 261 -6.06 -5.20 -11.66
CA ALA A 261 -6.13 -3.91 -12.34
C ALA A 261 -7.56 -3.35 -12.35
N ARG A 262 -8.57 -4.16 -12.69
CA ARG A 262 -9.98 -3.73 -12.71
C ARG A 262 -10.47 -3.27 -11.33
N MET A 263 -10.15 -4.01 -10.29
CA MET A 263 -10.49 -3.64 -8.91
C MET A 263 -9.78 -2.35 -8.49
N THR A 264 -8.49 -2.25 -8.79
CA THR A 264 -7.69 -1.05 -8.48
C THR A 264 -8.23 0.20 -9.18
N ILE A 265 -8.57 0.10 -10.47
CA ILE A 265 -9.15 1.20 -11.24
C ILE A 265 -10.49 1.65 -10.63
N ALA A 266 -11.35 0.70 -10.25
CA ALA A 266 -12.62 1.02 -9.61
C ALA A 266 -12.41 1.76 -8.27
N ASN A 267 -11.49 1.29 -7.44
CA ASN A 267 -11.17 1.89 -6.14
C ASN A 267 -10.55 3.30 -6.31
N ALA A 268 -9.60 3.47 -7.23
CA ALA A 268 -8.96 4.75 -7.49
C ALA A 268 -9.94 5.80 -8.02
N ARG A 269 -10.88 5.40 -8.88
CA ARG A 269 -11.97 6.27 -9.37
C ARG A 269 -12.92 6.64 -8.24
N ALA A 270 -13.30 5.70 -7.38
CA ALA A 270 -14.15 5.99 -6.22
C ALA A 270 -13.47 6.97 -5.24
N ALA A 271 -12.16 6.85 -5.08
CA ALA A 271 -11.35 7.77 -4.26
C ALA A 271 -11.03 9.10 -4.96
N ASN A 272 -11.30 9.22 -6.25
CA ASN A 272 -10.97 10.39 -7.08
C ASN A 272 -9.49 10.82 -6.96
N HIS A 273 -8.56 9.84 -7.02
CA HIS A 273 -7.14 10.09 -6.85
C HIS A 273 -6.30 9.25 -7.83
N PRO A 274 -5.34 9.87 -8.56
CA PRO A 274 -4.65 9.17 -9.64
C PRO A 274 -3.52 8.25 -9.19
N ILE A 275 -2.86 8.50 -8.04
CA ILE A 275 -1.68 7.73 -7.64
C ILE A 275 -2.09 6.48 -6.86
N VAL A 276 -1.57 5.33 -7.33
CA VAL A 276 -1.84 4.00 -6.77
C VAL A 276 -0.57 3.44 -6.14
N PHE A 277 -0.59 3.25 -4.83
CA PHE A 277 0.50 2.60 -4.10
C PHE A 277 0.50 1.09 -4.34
N ILE A 278 1.68 0.50 -4.57
CA ILE A 278 1.84 -0.94 -4.83
C ILE A 278 3.07 -1.45 -4.08
N PRO A 279 2.94 -2.10 -2.92
CA PRO A 279 4.07 -2.73 -2.25
C PRO A 279 4.59 -3.92 -3.07
N ILE A 280 5.91 -4.10 -3.11
CA ILE A 280 6.58 -5.15 -3.89
C ILE A 280 7.45 -5.98 -2.97
N HIS A 281 7.03 -7.20 -2.66
CA HIS A 281 7.69 -8.07 -1.68
C HIS A 281 8.63 -9.10 -2.32
N TRP A 282 8.29 -9.64 -3.51
CA TRP A 282 8.95 -10.81 -4.09
C TRP A 282 9.86 -10.50 -5.29
N ALA A 283 9.95 -9.25 -5.73
CA ALA A 283 10.86 -8.83 -6.79
C ALA A 283 12.34 -8.72 -6.42
N PRO A 284 12.74 -8.50 -5.13
CA PRO A 284 14.14 -8.29 -4.76
C PRO A 284 15.10 -9.32 -5.33
N ASP A 285 16.34 -8.90 -5.57
CA ASP A 285 17.38 -9.69 -6.20
C ASP A 285 17.68 -11.02 -5.52
N ARG A 286 17.39 -11.11 -4.22
CA ARG A 286 17.63 -12.30 -3.39
C ARG A 286 16.58 -13.40 -3.50
N PHE A 287 15.35 -13.09 -3.95
CA PHE A 287 14.24 -14.06 -3.94
C PHE A 287 14.15 -14.90 -5.21
N MET A 288 14.51 -14.35 -6.35
CA MET A 288 14.48 -15.09 -7.61
C MET A 288 15.59 -14.65 -8.56
N SER A 289 16.03 -15.61 -9.40
CA SER A 289 17.01 -15.31 -10.45
C SER A 289 16.47 -14.29 -11.46
N PRO A 290 17.33 -13.57 -12.20
CA PRO A 290 16.89 -12.69 -13.28
C PRO A 290 15.95 -13.38 -14.28
N LYS A 291 16.28 -14.60 -14.69
CA LYS A 291 15.44 -15.40 -15.60
C LYS A 291 14.04 -15.72 -15.04
N GLN A 292 13.94 -16.00 -13.74
CA GLN A 292 12.64 -16.24 -13.08
C GLN A 292 11.85 -14.94 -12.96
N PHE A 293 12.49 -13.83 -12.62
CA PHE A 293 11.87 -12.52 -12.58
C PHE A 293 11.26 -12.15 -13.94
N GLU A 294 12.02 -12.26 -15.02
CA GLU A 294 11.59 -11.97 -16.38
C GLU A 294 10.52 -12.95 -16.88
N ALA A 295 10.52 -14.20 -16.42
CA ALA A 295 9.58 -15.22 -16.88
C ALA A 295 8.27 -15.28 -16.10
N PHE A 296 8.24 -14.89 -14.82
CA PHE A 296 7.08 -15.08 -13.94
C PHE A 296 6.61 -13.77 -13.29
N TRP A 297 7.52 -12.96 -12.78
CA TRP A 297 7.12 -11.79 -11.98
C TRP A 297 6.79 -10.58 -12.87
N TRP A 298 7.75 -10.16 -13.69
CA TRP A 298 7.65 -8.92 -14.47
C TRP A 298 6.51 -8.90 -15.50
N PRO A 299 6.25 -9.95 -16.30
CA PRO A 299 5.23 -9.88 -17.35
C PRO A 299 3.85 -9.54 -16.83
N SER A 300 3.39 -10.21 -15.77
CA SER A 300 2.07 -10.00 -15.18
C SER A 300 1.98 -8.64 -14.48
N PHE A 301 3.03 -8.23 -13.79
CA PHE A 301 3.08 -6.92 -13.12
C PHE A 301 3.09 -5.77 -14.13
N ARG A 302 3.92 -5.89 -15.18
CA ARG A 302 3.93 -4.90 -16.27
C ARG A 302 2.56 -4.80 -16.95
N ALA A 303 1.93 -5.91 -17.26
CA ALA A 303 0.58 -5.94 -17.87
C ALA A 303 -0.43 -5.20 -16.95
N MET A 304 -0.41 -5.46 -15.65
CA MET A 304 -1.24 -4.75 -14.69
C MET A 304 -0.95 -3.24 -14.68
N MET A 305 0.32 -2.83 -14.60
CA MET A 305 0.69 -1.41 -14.63
C MET A 305 0.23 -0.72 -15.92
N MET A 306 0.36 -1.38 -17.07
CA MET A 306 -0.11 -0.80 -18.34
C MET A 306 -1.61 -0.54 -18.33
N LEU A 307 -2.43 -1.45 -17.76
CA LEU A 307 -3.87 -1.24 -17.60
C LEU A 307 -4.20 -0.07 -16.68
N LEU A 308 -3.40 0.14 -15.62
CA LEU A 308 -3.56 1.30 -14.73
C LEU A 308 -3.22 2.60 -15.46
N ILE A 309 -2.11 2.63 -16.22
CA ILE A 309 -1.67 3.80 -16.99
C ILE A 309 -2.67 4.15 -18.10
N GLU A 310 -3.23 3.16 -18.79
CA GLU A 310 -4.29 3.34 -19.79
C GLU A 310 -5.59 3.90 -19.21
N ALA A 311 -5.81 3.70 -17.90
CA ALA A 311 -6.91 4.28 -17.15
C ALA A 311 -6.59 5.65 -16.52
N ASP A 312 -5.50 6.32 -16.96
CA ASP A 312 -4.98 7.59 -16.45
C ASP A 312 -4.56 7.57 -14.98
N LEU A 313 -4.16 6.39 -14.47
CA LEU A 313 -3.61 6.24 -13.14
C LEU A 313 -2.07 6.25 -13.17
N ILE A 314 -1.48 6.59 -12.03
CA ILE A 314 -0.04 6.70 -11.82
C ILE A 314 0.38 5.57 -10.87
N PRO A 315 0.90 4.44 -11.35
CA PRO A 315 1.44 3.40 -10.48
C PRO A 315 2.63 3.91 -9.68
N MET A 316 2.62 3.64 -8.37
CA MET A 316 3.70 3.95 -7.46
C MET A 316 4.16 2.66 -6.74
N PRO A 317 4.92 1.78 -7.43
CA PRO A 317 5.50 0.61 -6.78
C PRO A 317 6.59 1.00 -5.80
N LEU A 318 6.51 0.43 -4.59
CA LEU A 318 7.58 0.43 -3.60
C LEU A 318 8.41 -0.84 -3.79
N TRP A 319 9.60 -0.69 -4.35
CA TRP A 319 10.58 -1.76 -4.55
C TRP A 319 11.33 -2.03 -3.24
N GLU A 320 10.83 -2.98 -2.47
CA GLU A 320 11.43 -3.34 -1.20
C GLU A 320 12.77 -4.04 -1.37
N SER A 321 13.65 -3.89 -0.39
CA SER A 321 15.01 -4.42 -0.40
C SER A 321 15.83 -3.92 -1.60
N ASP A 322 16.84 -4.69 -2.04
CA ASP A 322 17.68 -4.34 -3.20
C ASP A 322 17.13 -4.95 -4.49
N CYS A 323 16.86 -4.09 -5.46
CA CYS A 323 16.36 -4.42 -6.80
C CYS A 323 17.32 -3.94 -7.90
N THR A 324 18.60 -3.73 -7.61
CA THR A 324 19.59 -3.18 -8.55
C THR A 324 19.68 -4.00 -9.85
N LYS A 325 19.63 -5.33 -9.76
CA LYS A 325 19.64 -6.20 -10.96
C LYS A 325 18.35 -6.15 -11.77
N ARG A 326 17.27 -5.58 -11.23
CA ARG A 326 15.98 -5.41 -11.92
C ARG A 326 15.93 -4.15 -12.77
N LEU A 327 16.77 -3.15 -12.48
CA LEU A 327 16.74 -1.83 -13.12
C LEU A 327 16.67 -1.89 -14.68
N PRO A 328 17.44 -2.74 -15.37
CA PRO A 328 17.34 -2.83 -16.84
C PRO A 328 15.99 -3.32 -17.35
N VAL A 329 15.29 -4.16 -16.57
CA VAL A 329 14.01 -4.76 -16.95
C VAL A 329 12.85 -3.84 -16.62
N ILE A 330 12.84 -3.28 -15.39
CA ILE A 330 11.72 -2.48 -14.88
C ILE A 330 11.61 -1.08 -15.52
N ARG A 331 12.60 -0.68 -16.33
CA ARG A 331 12.51 0.54 -17.14
C ARG A 331 11.54 0.45 -18.33
N ASP A 332 11.01 -0.74 -18.63
CA ASP A 332 10.06 -0.96 -19.72
C ASP A 332 8.64 -0.49 -19.36
N VAL A 333 8.53 0.82 -19.16
CA VAL A 333 7.27 1.54 -18.92
C VAL A 333 7.27 2.86 -19.70
N PRO A 334 6.09 3.44 -20.03
CA PRO A 334 6.02 4.75 -20.69
C PRO A 334 6.62 5.84 -19.82
N PRO A 335 7.38 6.80 -20.43
CA PRO A 335 7.99 7.89 -19.68
C PRO A 335 6.93 8.81 -19.05
N GLY A 336 7.20 9.28 -17.84
CA GLY A 336 6.36 10.26 -17.16
C GLY A 336 5.01 9.73 -16.68
N LYS A 337 4.92 8.42 -16.41
CA LYS A 337 3.67 7.77 -15.98
C LYS A 337 3.73 7.05 -14.64
N CYS A 338 4.90 6.95 -14.01
CA CYS A 338 5.09 6.19 -12.78
C CYS A 338 5.97 6.96 -11.77
N ILE A 339 5.81 6.60 -10.51
CA ILE A 339 6.73 6.93 -9.42
C ILE A 339 7.32 5.62 -8.93
N TYR A 340 8.65 5.44 -9.00
CA TYR A 340 9.30 4.26 -8.43
C TYR A 340 9.92 4.63 -7.07
N TRP A 341 9.43 3.99 -6.04
CA TRP A 341 9.92 4.16 -4.68
C TRP A 341 10.85 3.00 -4.32
N PHE A 342 12.11 3.31 -3.97
CA PHE A 342 13.12 2.30 -3.65
C PHE A 342 13.47 2.29 -2.17
N GLU A 343 13.60 1.08 -1.61
CA GLU A 343 14.05 0.91 -0.23
C GLU A 343 15.59 0.91 -0.13
N ARG A 344 16.27 -0.07 -0.75
CA ARG A 344 17.72 -0.28 -0.63
C ARG A 344 18.50 -0.23 -1.93
N THR A 345 17.81 -0.14 -3.04
CA THR A 345 18.46 0.06 -4.33
C THR A 345 19.24 1.38 -4.32
N ASP A 346 20.46 1.37 -4.84
CA ASP A 346 21.25 2.58 -4.96
C ASP A 346 20.53 3.60 -5.83
N MET A 347 20.25 4.78 -5.25
CA MET A 347 19.43 5.80 -5.92
C MET A 347 20.15 6.47 -7.09
N VAL A 348 21.47 6.50 -7.07
CA VAL A 348 22.25 7.03 -8.21
C VAL A 348 22.17 6.06 -9.37
N ALA A 349 22.35 4.76 -9.12
CA ALA A 349 22.17 3.73 -10.15
C ALA A 349 20.72 3.68 -10.66
N ALA A 350 19.72 3.85 -9.78
CA ALA A 350 18.33 3.96 -10.18
C ALA A 350 18.09 5.19 -11.08
N PHE A 351 18.65 6.32 -10.75
CA PHE A 351 18.56 7.53 -11.57
C PHE A 351 19.22 7.35 -12.94
N GLU A 352 20.42 6.77 -13.00
CA GLU A 352 21.13 6.51 -14.27
C GLU A 352 20.32 5.56 -15.17
N ALA A 353 19.67 4.55 -14.60
CA ALA A 353 18.89 3.57 -15.35
C ALA A 353 17.48 4.03 -15.73
N LEU A 354 16.84 4.85 -14.91
CA LEU A 354 15.39 5.09 -14.96
C LEU A 354 15.00 6.58 -15.01
N GLY A 355 15.93 7.51 -14.86
CA GLY A 355 15.63 8.94 -14.69
C GLY A 355 14.96 9.59 -15.91
N ASP A 356 15.05 8.97 -17.08
CA ASP A 356 14.34 9.35 -18.31
C ASP A 356 12.94 8.70 -18.43
N ARG A 357 12.52 7.88 -17.46
CA ARG A 357 11.29 7.09 -17.52
C ARG A 357 10.33 7.40 -16.38
N VAL A 358 10.82 7.46 -15.15
CA VAL A 358 9.98 7.55 -13.96
C VAL A 358 10.46 8.61 -12.99
N ALA A 359 9.56 9.15 -12.18
CA ALA A 359 9.95 9.86 -10.98
C ALA A 359 10.47 8.85 -9.94
N LEU A 360 11.48 9.26 -9.16
CA LEU A 360 12.04 8.45 -8.07
C LEU A 360 11.50 8.92 -6.73
N ARG A 361 11.27 8.00 -5.80
CA ARG A 361 10.91 8.30 -4.41
C ARG A 361 11.83 7.55 -3.44
N GLY A 362 12.13 8.16 -2.29
CA GLY A 362 12.98 7.62 -1.24
C GLY A 362 14.32 8.32 -1.23
N ASN A 363 15.40 7.73 -0.73
CA ASN A 363 15.45 6.49 0.09
C ASN A 363 16.45 6.67 1.24
N VAL A 364 16.09 7.57 2.18
CA VAL A 364 16.91 7.66 3.39
C VAL A 364 16.80 6.34 4.16
N SER A 365 17.96 5.72 4.42
CA SER A 365 18.03 4.36 4.99
C SER A 365 17.23 4.22 6.30
N PRO A 366 16.42 3.16 6.46
CA PRO A 366 15.66 2.92 7.70
C PRO A 366 16.58 2.79 8.93
N SER A 367 17.71 2.09 8.79
CA SER A 367 18.68 1.95 9.89
C SER A 367 19.31 3.28 10.25
N LEU A 368 19.60 4.13 9.28
CA LEU A 368 20.12 5.46 9.51
C LEU A 368 19.09 6.35 10.25
N LEU A 369 17.81 6.29 9.83
CA LEU A 369 16.74 7.02 10.52
C LEU A 369 16.55 6.54 11.95
N ALA A 370 16.56 5.21 12.18
CA ALA A 370 16.29 4.62 13.49
C ALA A 370 17.48 4.77 14.47
N THR A 371 18.71 4.62 14.00
CA THR A 371 19.90 4.49 14.89
C THR A 371 21.04 5.46 14.60
N GLY A 372 21.00 6.23 13.50
CA GLY A 372 22.01 7.21 13.14
C GLY A 372 21.87 8.52 13.90
N GLN A 373 22.82 9.43 13.67
CA GLN A 373 22.81 10.78 14.21
C GLN A 373 22.17 11.76 13.20
N PRO A 374 21.56 12.88 13.66
CA PRO A 374 20.97 13.87 12.76
C PRO A 374 21.93 14.40 11.67
N ALA A 375 23.22 14.55 11.99
CA ALA A 375 24.23 14.98 11.02
C ALA A 375 24.49 13.94 9.90
N GLU A 376 24.35 12.65 10.21
CA GLU A 376 24.48 11.59 9.22
C GLU A 376 23.26 11.56 8.30
N VAL A 377 22.07 11.83 8.84
CA VAL A 377 20.82 11.96 8.05
C VAL A 377 20.91 13.19 7.12
N ASP A 378 21.37 14.34 7.62
CA ASP A 378 21.61 15.55 6.80
C ASP A 378 22.59 15.24 5.65
N ALA A 379 23.68 14.54 5.93
CA ALA A 379 24.67 14.15 4.91
C ALA A 379 24.08 13.16 3.86
N ALA A 380 23.23 12.22 4.27
CA ALA A 380 22.57 11.29 3.36
C ALA A 380 21.60 12.03 2.43
N VAL A 381 20.81 12.95 2.94
CA VAL A 381 19.91 13.78 2.11
C VAL A 381 20.74 14.65 1.16
N LYS A 382 21.81 15.27 1.65
CA LYS A 382 22.73 16.04 0.78
C LYS A 382 23.29 15.20 -0.36
N HIS A 383 23.67 13.95 -0.09
CA HIS A 383 24.15 13.02 -1.12
C HIS A 383 23.10 12.78 -2.22
N LEU A 384 21.84 12.54 -1.85
CA LEU A 384 20.72 12.37 -2.78
C LEU A 384 20.49 13.64 -3.62
N VAL A 385 20.54 14.80 -2.97
CA VAL A 385 20.39 16.09 -3.66
C VAL A 385 21.52 16.30 -4.66
N ASP A 386 22.79 16.12 -4.27
CA ASP A 386 23.94 16.40 -5.13
C ASP A 386 24.07 15.40 -6.29
N ASN A 387 23.67 14.14 -6.09
CA ASN A 387 23.91 13.08 -7.07
C ASN A 387 22.69 12.67 -7.89
N VAL A 388 21.48 13.02 -7.46
CA VAL A 388 20.24 12.73 -8.18
C VAL A 388 19.51 14.03 -8.56
N TRP A 389 19.05 14.80 -7.58
CA TRP A 389 18.20 15.97 -7.82
C TRP A 389 18.88 17.04 -8.67
N ARG A 390 20.08 17.49 -8.30
CA ARG A 390 20.85 18.52 -9.03
C ARG A 390 21.33 18.07 -10.40
N LYS A 391 21.38 16.77 -10.64
CA LYS A 391 21.71 16.20 -11.95
C LYS A 391 20.49 16.01 -12.85
N GLY A 392 19.33 16.52 -12.44
CA GLY A 392 18.09 16.50 -13.22
C GLY A 392 17.13 15.35 -12.88
N GLY A 393 17.47 14.48 -11.92
CA GLY A 393 16.57 13.42 -11.44
C GLY A 393 15.32 14.00 -10.78
N LYS A 394 14.18 13.39 -11.04
CA LYS A 394 12.88 13.79 -10.48
C LYS A 394 12.66 13.03 -9.19
N LEU A 395 13.21 13.55 -8.10
CA LEU A 395 13.25 12.91 -6.79
C LEU A 395 12.17 13.48 -5.85
N ILE A 396 11.38 12.61 -5.28
CA ILE A 396 10.49 12.87 -4.14
C ILE A 396 11.18 12.29 -2.91
N LEU A 397 11.69 13.13 -2.01
CA LEU A 397 12.43 12.66 -0.84
C LEU A 397 11.48 12.00 0.17
N ASP A 398 11.84 10.82 0.64
CA ASP A 398 11.19 10.10 1.73
C ASP A 398 12.19 9.16 2.41
N GLY A 399 11.78 8.53 3.52
CA GLY A 399 12.45 7.34 4.02
C GLY A 399 12.36 6.19 3.01
N ALA A 400 13.25 5.22 3.13
CA ALA A 400 13.30 4.09 2.22
C ALA A 400 12.03 3.22 2.22
N PHE A 401 11.41 3.05 3.40
CA PHE A 401 10.08 2.44 3.60
C PHE A 401 9.20 3.38 4.44
N GLY A 402 9.35 4.70 4.22
CA GLY A 402 8.84 5.70 5.14
C GLY A 402 9.70 5.85 6.39
N ILE A 403 9.10 6.30 7.47
CA ILE A 403 9.74 6.54 8.78
C ILE A 403 9.55 5.30 9.64
N PRO A 404 10.64 4.60 10.06
CA PRO A 404 10.56 3.47 10.99
C PRO A 404 9.93 3.87 12.33
N ASP A 405 9.25 2.92 12.97
CA ASP A 405 8.43 3.19 14.16
C ASP A 405 9.25 3.68 15.37
N GLU A 406 10.51 3.28 15.48
CA GLU A 406 11.44 3.64 16.55
C GLU A 406 12.32 4.87 16.25
N THR A 407 12.09 5.55 15.13
CA THR A 407 12.94 6.68 14.70
C THR A 407 12.90 7.85 15.69
N PRO A 408 14.05 8.35 16.15
CA PRO A 408 14.11 9.59 16.95
C PRO A 408 13.56 10.78 16.12
N THR A 409 12.71 11.60 16.75
CA THR A 409 12.12 12.78 16.10
C THR A 409 13.20 13.73 15.53
N ALA A 410 14.37 13.82 16.17
CA ALA A 410 15.49 14.62 15.68
C ALA A 410 16.01 14.19 14.31
N ASN A 411 16.00 12.86 14.01
CA ASN A 411 16.42 12.32 12.72
C ASN A 411 15.39 12.63 11.63
N VAL A 412 14.09 12.51 11.94
CA VAL A 412 13.02 12.92 11.02
C VAL A 412 13.14 14.41 10.70
N ARG A 413 13.34 15.24 11.72
CA ARG A 413 13.54 16.69 11.54
C ARG A 413 14.77 16.97 10.66
N ALA A 414 15.89 16.32 10.92
CA ALA A 414 17.10 16.46 10.10
C ALA A 414 16.87 16.12 8.62
N MET A 415 16.07 15.09 8.33
CA MET A 415 15.73 14.71 6.95
C MET A 415 14.94 15.83 6.23
N TYR A 416 13.89 16.36 6.86
CA TYR A 416 13.08 17.43 6.25
C TYR A 416 13.82 18.78 6.18
N ASP A 417 14.60 19.13 7.20
CA ASP A 417 15.39 20.36 7.21
C ASP A 417 16.51 20.33 6.16
N ALA A 418 17.15 19.17 5.99
CA ALA A 418 18.17 18.99 4.94
C ALA A 418 17.55 19.12 3.53
N ALA A 419 16.32 18.59 3.31
CA ALA A 419 15.61 18.79 2.05
C ALA A 419 15.41 20.28 1.73
N ARG A 420 14.91 21.04 2.70
CA ARG A 420 14.72 22.51 2.58
C ARG A 420 16.04 23.24 2.35
N LYS A 421 17.08 22.86 3.08
CA LYS A 421 18.42 23.49 3.03
C LYS A 421 19.13 23.30 1.69
N TYR A 422 19.05 22.12 1.09
CA TYR A 422 19.86 21.76 -0.06
C TYR A 422 19.11 21.79 -1.40
N ALA A 423 17.80 21.72 -1.38
CA ALA A 423 16.95 21.60 -2.58
C ALA A 423 15.68 22.47 -2.52
N GLY A 424 15.66 23.45 -1.62
CA GLY A 424 14.63 24.48 -1.52
C GLY A 424 14.84 25.61 -2.50
#